data_695c50e063b9468109f59cb97ac533ca
#
_entry.id   695c50e063b9468109f59cb97ac533ca
#
_cell.length_a   1.000
_cell.length_b   1.000
_cell.length_c   1.000
_cell.angle_alpha   90.00
_cell.angle_beta   90.00
_cell.angle_gamma   90.00
#
_symmetry.space_group_name_H-M   'P 1'
#
loop_
_entity.id
_entity.type
_entity.pdbx_description
1 polymer ?
#
loop_
_entity_poly.entity_id
_entity_poly.type
_entity_poly.pdbx_seq_one_letter_code
_entity_poly.pdbx_strand_id
1 'polypeptide(L)'
;PKELRIYDHVFDTPPGQQLLIDFGQTEIVPGVTVHFICLLLRYSRYLVVLAQDHKYNAEEACRAIYRAFCKLGGRPSELVIDQDAVFVATETYGEVIKTRVFEDFYTEQELKLWVCHKADPESKGPIENSVGFVKKNFFSARSLASIEAVWKSLPGWLSRKNKRIHQATFCVPLNVFNELEKEGLRPLLPSMYENSPSSFVAAEIGGTPYIQYKSCKYSVPRDCCFHTIYFKPIRNKLIVYDENRKYLCT
;
A
#
# COMPACT_ATOMS: atom_id res chain seq x y z
N PRO A 1 16.23 20.84 -37.60
CA PRO A 1 16.39 21.29 -36.22
C PRO A 1 15.42 20.48 -35.35
N LYS A 2 15.94 19.74 -34.35
CA LYS A 2 15.08 19.12 -33.34
C LYS A 2 14.58 20.23 -32.45
N GLU A 3 13.27 20.46 -32.43
CA GLU A 3 12.65 21.35 -31.47
C GLU A 3 13.00 20.88 -30.06
N LEU A 4 13.73 21.70 -29.32
CA LEU A 4 13.95 21.53 -27.90
C LEU A 4 12.59 21.70 -27.19
N ARG A 5 11.98 20.61 -26.77
CA ARG A 5 10.80 20.66 -25.91
C ARG A 5 11.23 21.21 -24.55
N ILE A 6 10.80 22.41 -24.25
CA ILE A 6 10.92 23.00 -22.92
C ILE A 6 9.80 22.37 -22.08
N TYR A 7 10.19 21.59 -21.07
CA TYR A 7 9.24 21.04 -20.10
C TYR A 7 9.19 21.99 -18.91
N ASP A 8 8.10 22.70 -18.76
CA ASP A 8 7.84 23.43 -17.53
C ASP A 8 7.63 22.46 -16.36
N HIS A 9 8.13 22.85 -15.20
CA HIS A 9 7.92 22.11 -13.95
C HIS A 9 6.47 22.23 -13.49
N VAL A 10 5.60 21.37 -14.01
CA VAL A 10 4.24 21.28 -13.54
C VAL A 10 4.17 20.20 -12.46
N PHE A 11 3.89 20.61 -11.21
CA PHE A 11 3.36 19.69 -10.24
C PHE A 11 1.95 19.34 -10.70
N ASP A 12 1.79 18.19 -11.32
CA ASP A 12 0.55 17.78 -12.03
C ASP A 12 -0.69 17.71 -11.14
N THR A 13 -0.52 17.70 -9.80
CA THR A 13 -1.60 17.53 -8.83
C THR A 13 -1.29 18.27 -7.52
N PRO A 14 -2.31 18.70 -6.75
CA PRO A 14 -2.10 19.26 -5.42
C PRO A 14 -1.36 18.31 -4.47
N PRO A 15 -0.67 18.86 -3.45
CA PRO A 15 -0.01 18.06 -2.41
C PRO A 15 -1.00 17.12 -1.71
N GLY A 16 -0.59 15.87 -1.46
CA GLY A 16 -1.38 14.87 -0.75
C GLY A 16 -2.57 14.31 -1.53
N GLN A 17 -2.75 14.71 -2.80
CA GLN A 17 -3.89 14.24 -3.58
C GLN A 17 -3.71 12.81 -4.06
N GLN A 18 -2.65 12.48 -4.75
CA GLN A 18 -2.53 11.20 -5.45
C GLN A 18 -1.35 10.36 -4.96
N LEU A 19 -1.64 9.07 -4.72
CA LEU A 19 -0.65 8.01 -4.57
C LEU A 19 -0.76 7.05 -5.75
N LEU A 20 0.30 6.95 -6.52
CA LEU A 20 0.42 6.02 -7.64
C LEU A 20 0.95 4.70 -7.14
N ILE A 21 0.37 3.59 -7.62
CA ILE A 21 0.70 2.23 -7.19
C ILE A 21 1.00 1.38 -8.41
N ASP A 22 2.12 0.67 -8.36
CA ASP A 22 2.48 -0.31 -9.38
C ASP A 22 3.28 -1.46 -8.77
N PHE A 23 3.21 -2.63 -9.39
CA PHE A 23 3.88 -3.85 -8.95
C PHE A 23 5.09 -4.15 -9.84
N GLY A 24 6.09 -4.74 -9.21
CA GLY A 24 7.23 -5.25 -9.91
C GLY A 24 7.66 -6.61 -9.36
N GLN A 25 8.37 -7.34 -10.20
CA GLN A 25 9.05 -8.57 -9.77
C GLN A 25 10.43 -8.64 -10.40
N THR A 26 11.36 -9.30 -9.72
CA THR A 26 12.71 -9.53 -10.22
C THR A 26 13.31 -10.77 -9.57
N GLU A 27 14.06 -11.51 -10.33
CA GLU A 27 14.88 -12.60 -9.80
C GLU A 27 16.16 -12.02 -9.23
N ILE A 28 16.49 -12.33 -7.98
CA ILE A 28 17.71 -11.82 -7.29
C ILE A 28 18.86 -12.79 -7.35
N VAL A 29 18.58 -14.10 -7.29
CA VAL A 29 19.48 -15.22 -7.59
C VAL A 29 18.65 -16.30 -8.28
N PRO A 30 19.27 -17.25 -9.01
CA PRO A 30 18.54 -18.29 -9.71
C PRO A 30 17.49 -18.99 -8.82
N GLY A 31 16.23 -18.97 -9.23
CA GLY A 31 15.11 -19.58 -8.51
C GLY A 31 14.52 -18.74 -7.37
N VAL A 32 15.05 -17.55 -7.05
CA VAL A 32 14.52 -16.67 -5.99
C VAL A 32 13.96 -15.40 -6.60
N THR A 33 12.65 -15.36 -6.79
CA THR A 33 11.93 -14.19 -7.28
C THR A 33 11.41 -13.35 -6.12
N VAL A 34 11.69 -12.05 -6.16
CA VAL A 34 11.15 -11.06 -5.23
C VAL A 34 10.05 -10.27 -5.92
N HIS A 35 8.92 -10.16 -5.27
CA HIS A 35 7.80 -9.33 -5.67
C HIS A 35 7.78 -8.06 -4.83
N PHE A 36 7.53 -6.92 -5.44
CA PHE A 36 7.51 -5.65 -4.72
C PHE A 36 6.40 -4.73 -5.24
N ILE A 37 5.92 -3.87 -4.35
CA ILE A 37 4.97 -2.81 -4.64
C ILE A 37 5.68 -1.46 -4.49
N CYS A 38 5.56 -0.61 -5.50
CA CYS A 38 5.98 0.77 -5.50
C CYS A 38 4.78 1.67 -5.22
N LEU A 39 4.93 2.57 -4.26
CA LEU A 39 3.92 3.56 -3.89
C LEU A 39 4.59 4.94 -3.97
N LEU A 40 4.19 5.72 -4.96
CA LEU A 40 4.79 7.02 -5.27
C LEU A 40 3.79 8.15 -5.03
N LEU A 41 4.10 9.05 -4.11
CA LEU A 41 3.35 10.30 -4.00
C LEU A 41 3.61 11.16 -5.25
N ARG A 42 2.54 11.56 -5.94
CA ARG A 42 2.66 12.21 -7.26
C ARG A 42 3.29 13.59 -7.17
N TYR A 43 2.97 14.36 -6.16
CA TYR A 43 3.49 15.71 -6.00
C TYR A 43 4.99 15.74 -5.63
N SER A 44 5.38 15.16 -4.52
CA SER A 44 6.77 15.18 -4.02
C SER A 44 7.71 14.20 -4.73
N ARG A 45 7.16 13.21 -5.44
CA ARG A 45 7.93 12.04 -5.93
C ARG A 45 8.55 11.21 -4.80
N TYR A 46 7.98 11.31 -3.58
CA TYR A 46 8.41 10.50 -2.44
C TYR A 46 7.99 9.05 -2.66
N LEU A 47 8.99 8.16 -2.61
CA LEU A 47 8.81 6.74 -2.94
C LEU A 47 8.82 5.88 -1.69
N VAL A 48 7.82 5.02 -1.57
CA VAL A 48 7.77 3.89 -0.62
C VAL A 48 7.80 2.60 -1.44
N VAL A 49 8.60 1.63 -1.02
CA VAL A 49 8.64 0.29 -1.61
C VAL A 49 8.53 -0.74 -0.50
N LEU A 50 7.71 -1.74 -0.71
CA LEU A 50 7.60 -2.93 0.14
C LEU A 50 7.84 -4.16 -0.74
N ALA A 51 8.47 -5.19 -0.20
CA ALA A 51 8.85 -6.39 -0.93
C ALA A 51 8.51 -7.66 -0.14
N GLN A 52 8.20 -8.72 -0.87
CA GLN A 52 7.93 -10.06 -0.35
C GLN A 52 8.41 -11.14 -1.33
N ASP A 53 8.44 -12.39 -0.89
CA ASP A 53 8.95 -13.55 -1.62
C ASP A 53 7.92 -14.24 -2.51
N HIS A 54 6.69 -13.78 -2.51
CA HIS A 54 5.59 -14.33 -3.32
C HIS A 54 4.76 -13.21 -3.95
N LYS A 55 3.93 -13.57 -4.93
CA LYS A 55 3.08 -12.62 -5.65
C LYS A 55 2.02 -12.02 -4.69
N TYR A 56 1.80 -10.71 -4.79
CA TYR A 56 0.76 -10.03 -4.02
C TYR A 56 -0.63 -10.54 -4.39
N ASN A 57 -1.44 -10.82 -3.39
CA ASN A 57 -2.89 -10.91 -3.52
C ASN A 57 -3.55 -9.58 -3.11
N ALA A 58 -4.87 -9.47 -3.28
CA ALA A 58 -5.60 -8.23 -2.98
C ALA A 58 -5.48 -7.80 -1.50
N GLU A 59 -5.54 -8.75 -0.56
CA GLU A 59 -5.43 -8.47 0.88
C GLU A 59 -4.03 -7.96 1.25
N GLU A 60 -3.00 -8.60 0.73
CA GLU A 60 -1.61 -8.21 0.96
C GLU A 60 -1.28 -6.84 0.35
N ALA A 61 -1.85 -6.55 -0.82
CA ALA A 61 -1.73 -5.24 -1.44
C ALA A 61 -2.41 -4.15 -0.58
N CYS A 62 -3.62 -4.37 -0.10
CA CYS A 62 -4.30 -3.45 0.82
C CYS A 62 -3.49 -3.23 2.11
N ARG A 63 -2.93 -4.30 2.68
CA ARG A 63 -2.04 -4.24 3.84
C ARG A 63 -0.77 -3.43 3.56
N ALA A 64 -0.17 -3.61 2.39
CA ALA A 64 1.01 -2.86 1.97
C ALA A 64 0.69 -1.36 1.78
N ILE A 65 -0.45 -1.03 1.17
CA ILE A 65 -0.92 0.35 1.01
C ILE A 65 -1.16 1.00 2.37
N TYR A 66 -1.85 0.31 3.28
CA TYR A 66 -2.09 0.85 4.62
C TYR A 66 -0.78 1.06 5.42
N ARG A 67 0.17 0.13 5.31
CA ARG A 67 1.52 0.31 5.89
C ARG A 67 2.24 1.53 5.32
N ALA A 68 2.06 1.82 4.04
CA ALA A 68 2.61 3.04 3.44
C ALA A 68 1.94 4.28 4.02
N PHE A 69 0.61 4.31 4.21
CA PHE A 69 -0.09 5.41 4.87
C PHE A 69 0.46 5.66 6.30
N CYS A 70 0.67 4.59 7.07
CA CYS A 70 1.29 4.70 8.39
C CYS A 70 2.70 5.33 8.33
N LYS A 71 3.52 4.94 7.35
CA LYS A 71 4.86 5.53 7.15
C LYS A 71 4.82 6.99 6.71
N LEU A 72 3.82 7.36 5.92
CA LEU A 72 3.62 8.73 5.47
C LEU A 72 3.00 9.62 6.56
N GLY A 73 2.38 9.01 7.58
CA GLY A 73 1.69 9.73 8.65
C GLY A 73 0.31 10.26 8.23
N GLY A 74 -0.24 9.75 7.12
CA GLY A 74 -1.54 10.16 6.58
C GLY A 74 -1.88 9.38 5.32
N ARG A 75 -3.09 9.57 4.80
CA ARG A 75 -3.60 8.95 3.58
C ARG A 75 -3.81 10.00 2.48
N PRO A 76 -3.57 9.67 1.21
CA PRO A 76 -3.90 10.55 0.09
C PRO A 76 -5.42 10.65 -0.08
N SER A 77 -5.86 11.54 -0.97
CA SER A 77 -7.28 11.61 -1.36
C SER A 77 -7.65 10.58 -2.41
N GLU A 78 -6.67 10.18 -3.23
CA GLU A 78 -6.89 9.33 -4.41
C GLU A 78 -5.78 8.26 -4.53
N LEU A 79 -6.19 7.07 -4.99
CA LEU A 79 -5.26 6.03 -5.46
C LEU A 79 -5.29 5.98 -6.98
N VAL A 80 -4.12 5.95 -7.58
CA VAL A 80 -3.96 5.73 -9.03
C VAL A 80 -3.36 4.34 -9.21
N ILE A 81 -4.10 3.45 -9.85
CA ILE A 81 -3.71 2.06 -10.07
C ILE A 81 -3.77 1.70 -11.55
N ASP A 82 -3.00 0.69 -11.94
CA ASP A 82 -3.20 0.00 -13.22
C ASP A 82 -4.28 -1.08 -13.10
N GLN A 83 -4.71 -1.60 -14.24
CA GLN A 83 -5.61 -2.76 -14.36
C GLN A 83 -4.88 -4.07 -14.01
N ASP A 84 -4.18 -4.12 -12.88
CA ASP A 84 -3.58 -5.36 -12.40
C ASP A 84 -4.64 -6.27 -11.77
N ALA A 85 -4.51 -7.59 -12.01
CA ALA A 85 -5.41 -8.62 -11.47
C ALA A 85 -5.49 -8.64 -9.92
N VAL A 86 -4.55 -8.01 -9.24
CA VAL A 86 -4.58 -7.81 -7.79
C VAL A 86 -5.76 -6.92 -7.37
N PHE A 87 -6.07 -5.90 -8.17
CA PHE A 87 -7.12 -4.92 -7.87
C PHE A 87 -8.39 -5.12 -8.69
N VAL A 88 -8.26 -5.69 -9.89
CA VAL A 88 -9.32 -5.81 -10.87
C VAL A 88 -9.66 -7.29 -11.08
N ALA A 89 -10.92 -7.66 -10.79
CA ALA A 89 -11.39 -9.03 -10.98
C ALA A 89 -11.67 -9.33 -12.45
N THR A 90 -12.26 -8.39 -13.18
CA THR A 90 -12.56 -8.51 -14.61
C THR A 90 -12.88 -7.15 -15.22
N GLU A 91 -12.81 -7.07 -16.55
CA GLU A 91 -13.26 -5.91 -17.33
C GLU A 91 -14.38 -6.37 -18.26
N THR A 92 -15.55 -5.75 -18.17
CA THR A 92 -16.71 -6.07 -19.00
C THR A 92 -17.26 -4.78 -19.60
N TYR A 93 -17.29 -4.68 -20.93
CA TYR A 93 -17.80 -3.51 -21.69
C TYR A 93 -17.21 -2.15 -21.26
N GLY A 94 -15.92 -2.11 -20.87
CA GLY A 94 -15.26 -0.90 -20.40
C GLY A 94 -15.50 -0.56 -18.92
N GLU A 95 -16.31 -1.34 -18.22
CA GLU A 95 -16.49 -1.25 -16.78
C GLU A 95 -15.49 -2.14 -16.06
N VAL A 96 -14.69 -1.56 -15.16
CA VAL A 96 -13.69 -2.28 -14.38
C VAL A 96 -14.30 -2.79 -13.08
N ILE A 97 -14.48 -4.10 -12.97
CA ILE A 97 -14.96 -4.75 -11.75
C ILE A 97 -13.75 -5.00 -10.83
N LYS A 98 -13.77 -4.37 -9.66
CA LYS A 98 -12.70 -4.47 -8.67
C LYS A 98 -12.87 -5.73 -7.83
N THR A 99 -11.76 -6.20 -7.23
CA THR A 99 -11.86 -7.26 -6.22
C THR A 99 -12.59 -6.71 -4.99
N ARG A 100 -13.49 -7.49 -4.39
CA ARG A 100 -14.28 -7.07 -3.23
C ARG A 100 -13.43 -6.58 -2.07
N VAL A 101 -12.32 -7.26 -1.81
CA VAL A 101 -11.38 -6.88 -0.74
C VAL A 101 -10.81 -5.47 -0.97
N PHE A 102 -10.44 -5.16 -2.21
CA PHE A 102 -9.92 -3.84 -2.54
C PHE A 102 -11.01 -2.77 -2.53
N GLU A 103 -12.23 -3.11 -2.97
CA GLU A 103 -13.38 -2.21 -2.91
C GLU A 103 -13.77 -1.84 -1.48
N ASP A 104 -13.83 -2.82 -0.59
CA ASP A 104 -14.05 -2.60 0.85
C ASP A 104 -12.95 -1.70 1.43
N PHE A 105 -11.68 -1.93 1.07
CA PHE A 105 -10.55 -1.17 1.56
C PHE A 105 -10.59 0.31 1.14
N TYR A 106 -10.69 0.62 -0.16
CA TYR A 106 -10.68 2.02 -0.57
C TYR A 106 -11.93 2.78 -0.12
N THR A 107 -13.06 2.09 0.01
CA THR A 107 -14.28 2.66 0.57
C THR A 107 -14.13 2.95 2.07
N GLU A 108 -13.58 2.01 2.85
CA GLU A 108 -13.29 2.22 4.27
C GLU A 108 -12.30 3.37 4.51
N GLN A 109 -11.32 3.50 3.63
CA GLN A 109 -10.33 4.57 3.69
C GLN A 109 -10.83 5.88 3.03
N GLU A 110 -12.08 5.92 2.54
CA GLU A 110 -12.68 7.09 1.86
C GLU A 110 -11.80 7.64 0.73
N LEU A 111 -11.22 6.75 -0.06
CA LEU A 111 -10.34 7.10 -1.16
C LEU A 111 -11.10 7.18 -2.47
N LYS A 112 -10.76 8.13 -3.31
CA LYS A 112 -11.14 8.08 -4.71
C LYS A 112 -10.20 7.15 -5.44
N LEU A 113 -10.73 6.40 -6.40
CA LEU A 113 -9.96 5.48 -7.21
C LEU A 113 -9.87 6.00 -8.65
N TRP A 114 -8.66 6.10 -9.16
CA TRP A 114 -8.37 6.36 -10.56
C TRP A 114 -7.71 5.13 -11.17
N VAL A 115 -8.42 4.46 -12.07
CA VAL A 115 -7.88 3.32 -12.80
C VAL A 115 -7.34 3.82 -14.13
N CYS A 116 -6.04 3.66 -14.37
CA CYS A 116 -5.42 4.06 -15.62
C CYS A 116 -5.90 3.17 -16.76
N HIS A 117 -6.37 3.78 -17.86
CA HIS A 117 -6.64 3.05 -19.08
C HIS A 117 -5.34 2.70 -19.79
N LYS A 118 -5.33 1.55 -20.52
CA LYS A 118 -4.15 1.07 -21.27
C LYS A 118 -3.56 2.07 -22.26
N ALA A 119 -4.31 3.10 -22.62
CA ALA A 119 -3.93 4.11 -23.61
C ALA A 119 -3.54 5.47 -23.02
N ASP A 120 -3.34 5.59 -21.69
CA ASP A 120 -2.99 6.86 -21.06
C ASP A 120 -1.54 6.83 -20.47
N PRO A 121 -0.52 7.13 -21.30
CA PRO A 121 0.89 7.11 -20.87
C PRO A 121 1.24 8.19 -19.85
N GLU A 122 0.52 9.33 -19.84
CA GLU A 122 0.87 10.47 -18.99
C GLU A 122 0.53 10.21 -17.53
N SER A 123 -0.55 9.47 -17.27
CA SER A 123 -0.94 9.08 -15.91
C SER A 123 0.00 8.05 -15.29
N LYS A 124 0.62 7.16 -16.10
CA LYS A 124 1.47 6.06 -15.66
C LYS A 124 2.96 6.37 -15.63
N GLY A 125 3.43 7.28 -16.48
CA GLY A 125 4.86 7.51 -16.69
C GLY A 125 5.71 7.61 -15.42
N PRO A 126 5.30 8.36 -14.39
CA PRO A 126 6.08 8.49 -13.16
C PRO A 126 6.23 7.19 -12.36
N ILE A 127 5.18 6.35 -12.29
CA ILE A 127 5.23 5.12 -11.48
C ILE A 127 5.94 3.97 -12.22
N GLU A 128 5.71 3.79 -13.52
CA GLU A 128 6.43 2.81 -14.35
C GLU A 128 7.93 3.08 -14.33
N ASN A 129 8.32 4.35 -14.44
CA ASN A 129 9.71 4.77 -14.28
C ASN A 129 10.25 4.41 -12.89
N SER A 130 9.43 4.49 -11.84
CA SER A 130 9.84 4.13 -10.48
C SER A 130 10.07 2.63 -10.32
N VAL A 131 9.22 1.77 -10.87
CA VAL A 131 9.42 0.31 -10.88
C VAL A 131 10.70 -0.05 -11.63
N GLY A 132 10.88 0.51 -12.84
CA GLY A 132 12.11 0.33 -13.62
C GLY A 132 13.36 0.82 -12.89
N PHE A 133 13.25 1.96 -12.20
CA PHE A 133 14.33 2.52 -11.39
C PHE A 133 14.69 1.61 -10.21
N VAL A 134 13.70 1.08 -9.49
CA VAL A 134 13.90 0.14 -8.37
C VAL A 134 14.61 -1.12 -8.87
N LYS A 135 14.16 -1.71 -9.97
CA LYS A 135 14.80 -2.88 -10.58
C LYS A 135 16.29 -2.62 -10.88
N LYS A 136 16.58 -1.54 -11.60
CA LYS A 136 17.94 -1.22 -12.04
C LYS A 136 18.87 -0.76 -10.91
N ASN A 137 18.39 0.08 -9.99
CA ASN A 137 19.25 0.78 -9.02
C ASN A 137 19.25 0.16 -7.63
N PHE A 138 18.25 -0.66 -7.29
CA PHE A 138 18.26 -1.42 -6.04
C PHE A 138 18.60 -2.89 -6.27
N PHE A 139 17.82 -3.60 -7.05
CA PHE A 139 17.99 -5.05 -7.21
C PHE A 139 19.22 -5.42 -8.05
N SER A 140 19.35 -4.89 -9.26
CA SER A 140 20.49 -5.24 -10.15
C SER A 140 21.83 -4.67 -9.69
N ALA A 141 21.83 -3.65 -8.85
CA ALA A 141 23.06 -3.01 -8.35
C ALA A 141 23.59 -3.65 -7.06
N ARG A 142 23.03 -4.78 -6.60
CA ARG A 142 23.41 -5.44 -5.34
C ARG A 142 23.39 -6.94 -5.46
N SER A 143 24.31 -7.59 -4.74
CA SER A 143 24.26 -9.04 -4.52
C SER A 143 23.30 -9.31 -3.35
N LEU A 144 22.04 -9.62 -3.66
CA LEU A 144 21.00 -9.97 -2.69
C LEU A 144 20.76 -11.47 -2.77
N ALA A 145 21.06 -12.20 -1.70
CA ALA A 145 20.98 -13.66 -1.68
C ALA A 145 19.61 -14.19 -1.21
N SER A 146 18.81 -13.35 -0.53
CA SER A 146 17.52 -13.76 0.03
C SER A 146 16.59 -12.55 0.22
N ILE A 147 15.31 -12.83 0.55
CA ILE A 147 14.33 -11.80 0.87
C ILE A 147 14.69 -11.03 2.15
N GLU A 148 15.31 -11.66 3.12
CA GLU A 148 15.78 -11.01 4.36
C GLU A 148 16.86 -9.97 4.05
N ALA A 149 17.77 -10.29 3.12
CA ALA A 149 18.77 -9.34 2.64
C ALA A 149 18.12 -8.12 1.96
N VAL A 150 17.01 -8.33 1.22
CA VAL A 150 16.19 -7.25 0.65
C VAL A 150 15.60 -6.40 1.78
N TRP A 151 14.91 -7.01 2.75
CA TRP A 151 14.28 -6.28 3.85
C TRP A 151 15.27 -5.47 4.69
N LYS A 152 16.48 -5.98 4.88
CA LYS A 152 17.56 -5.31 5.62
C LYS A 152 18.11 -4.09 4.86
N SER A 153 18.27 -4.20 3.54
CA SER A 153 18.94 -3.17 2.73
C SER A 153 18.02 -2.14 2.10
N LEU A 154 16.76 -2.50 1.83
CA LEU A 154 15.78 -1.65 1.16
C LEU A 154 15.48 -0.33 1.90
N PRO A 155 15.27 -0.30 3.24
CA PRO A 155 14.97 0.95 3.94
C PRO A 155 16.10 1.98 3.84
N GLY A 156 17.35 1.55 3.99
CA GLY A 156 18.52 2.43 3.86
C GLY A 156 18.69 2.98 2.45
N TRP A 157 18.40 2.17 1.43
CA TRP A 157 18.43 2.62 0.06
C TRP A 157 17.32 3.63 -0.25
N LEU A 158 16.08 3.36 0.20
CA LEU A 158 14.95 4.28 0.04
C LEU A 158 15.21 5.63 0.72
N SER A 159 15.78 5.63 1.92
CA SER A 159 16.16 6.87 2.60
C SER A 159 17.11 7.70 1.75
N ARG A 160 18.17 7.08 1.19
CA ARG A 160 19.10 7.78 0.30
C ARG A 160 18.45 8.24 -1.00
N LYS A 161 17.56 7.43 -1.60
CA LYS A 161 16.83 7.78 -2.83
C LYS A 161 15.97 9.02 -2.62
N ASN A 162 15.19 9.08 -1.55
CA ASN A 162 14.29 10.19 -1.26
C ASN A 162 15.03 11.48 -0.84
N LYS A 163 16.31 11.38 -0.46
CA LYS A 163 17.18 12.53 -0.16
C LYS A 163 17.96 13.07 -1.36
N ARG A 164 17.90 12.41 -2.52
CA ARG A 164 18.58 12.88 -3.74
C ARG A 164 17.64 13.74 -4.57
N ILE A 165 18.20 14.71 -5.27
CA ILE A 165 17.46 15.54 -6.23
C ILE A 165 16.81 14.63 -7.27
N HIS A 166 15.50 14.80 -7.47
CA HIS A 166 14.73 14.10 -8.47
C HIS A 166 14.88 14.80 -9.83
N GLN A 167 15.25 14.03 -10.86
CA GLN A 167 15.62 14.61 -12.18
C GLN A 167 14.48 15.41 -12.85
N ALA A 168 13.23 14.99 -12.66
CA ALA A 168 12.10 15.67 -13.29
C ALA A 168 11.57 16.87 -12.50
N THR A 169 11.76 16.92 -11.17
CA THR A 169 11.25 18.03 -10.35
C THR A 169 12.37 18.96 -9.85
N PHE A 170 13.64 18.57 -10.05
CA PHE A 170 14.84 19.26 -9.53
C PHE A 170 14.80 19.56 -8.03
N CYS A 171 13.88 18.90 -7.31
CA CYS A 171 13.72 19.00 -5.86
C CYS A 171 14.13 17.70 -5.17
N VAL A 172 14.41 17.79 -3.87
CA VAL A 172 14.63 16.62 -3.01
C VAL A 172 13.27 16.11 -2.54
N PRO A 173 12.84 14.88 -2.91
CA PRO A 173 11.50 14.34 -2.58
C PRO A 173 11.16 14.41 -1.08
N LEU A 174 12.12 14.11 -0.21
CA LEU A 174 11.92 14.17 1.24
C LEU A 174 11.62 15.58 1.74
N ASN A 175 12.27 16.61 1.20
CA ASN A 175 12.03 18.00 1.60
C ASN A 175 10.65 18.45 1.14
N VAL A 176 10.32 18.23 -0.14
CA VAL A 176 8.99 18.55 -0.69
C VAL A 176 7.89 17.82 0.08
N PHE A 177 8.12 16.55 0.43
CA PHE A 177 7.18 15.79 1.24
C PHE A 177 6.97 16.42 2.62
N ASN A 178 8.03 16.74 3.34
CA ASN A 178 7.94 17.27 4.71
C ASN A 178 7.36 18.68 4.77
N GLU A 179 7.70 19.53 3.79
CA GLU A 179 7.38 20.96 3.80
C GLU A 179 5.99 21.25 3.19
N LEU A 180 5.57 20.45 2.21
CA LEU A 180 4.37 20.76 1.43
C LEU A 180 3.36 19.62 1.40
N GLU A 181 3.79 18.37 1.12
CA GLU A 181 2.84 17.31 0.82
C GLU A 181 2.24 16.64 2.06
N LYS A 182 3.02 16.58 3.15
CA LYS A 182 2.56 15.95 4.39
C LYS A 182 1.32 16.62 4.99
N GLU A 183 1.22 17.95 4.89
CA GLU A 183 0.04 18.69 5.35
C GLU A 183 -1.18 18.48 4.46
N GLY A 184 -0.97 18.14 3.19
CA GLY A 184 -2.04 17.79 2.26
C GLY A 184 -2.61 16.38 2.45
N LEU A 185 -1.93 15.52 3.21
CA LEU A 185 -2.43 14.18 3.53
C LEU A 185 -3.60 14.26 4.52
N ARG A 186 -4.60 13.42 4.31
CA ARG A 186 -5.75 13.29 5.21
C ARG A 186 -5.36 12.43 6.42
N PRO A 187 -5.98 12.61 7.59
CA PRO A 187 -5.74 11.77 8.76
C PRO A 187 -5.96 10.29 8.46
N LEU A 188 -5.17 9.43 9.10
CA LEU A 188 -5.36 7.98 9.02
C LEU A 188 -6.75 7.58 9.56
N LEU A 189 -7.39 6.65 8.87
CA LEU A 189 -8.60 5.99 9.36
C LEU A 189 -8.25 4.61 9.91
N PRO A 190 -8.98 4.13 10.95
CA PRO A 190 -8.82 2.78 11.45
C PRO A 190 -8.99 1.74 10.34
N SER A 191 -8.15 0.71 10.35
CA SER A 191 -8.20 -0.36 9.35
C SER A 191 -7.99 -1.72 10.02
N MET A 192 -8.55 -2.77 9.41
CA MET A 192 -8.22 -4.15 9.78
C MET A 192 -6.71 -4.46 9.64
N TYR A 193 -6.01 -3.71 8.79
CA TYR A 193 -4.56 -3.88 8.55
C TYR A 193 -3.66 -3.12 9.53
N GLU A 194 -4.24 -2.41 10.49
CA GLU A 194 -3.49 -1.73 11.52
C GLU A 194 -2.88 -2.72 12.50
N ASN A 195 -1.58 -2.69 12.70
CA ASN A 195 -0.85 -3.59 13.61
C ASN A 195 -0.50 -2.94 14.96
N SER A 196 -1.11 -1.79 15.29
CA SER A 196 -0.88 -1.17 16.60
C SER A 196 -1.42 -2.07 17.72
N PRO A 197 -0.64 -2.39 18.76
CA PRO A 197 -1.14 -3.15 19.91
C PRO A 197 -2.37 -2.51 20.56
N SER A 198 -2.47 -1.19 20.54
CA SER A 198 -3.60 -0.45 21.10
C SER A 198 -4.90 -0.58 20.29
N SER A 199 -4.83 -1.05 19.07
CA SER A 199 -6.01 -1.24 18.21
C SER A 199 -6.74 -2.57 18.48
N PHE A 200 -6.12 -3.50 19.19
CA PHE A 200 -6.70 -4.80 19.52
C PHE A 200 -7.34 -4.79 20.91
N VAL A 201 -8.53 -5.34 21.00
CA VAL A 201 -9.21 -5.65 22.26
C VAL A 201 -9.11 -7.15 22.50
N ALA A 202 -8.58 -7.56 23.64
CA ALA A 202 -8.55 -8.97 24.03
C ALA A 202 -9.91 -9.41 24.55
N ALA A 203 -10.33 -10.63 24.22
CA ALA A 203 -11.51 -11.27 24.74
C ALA A 203 -11.23 -12.75 25.03
N GLU A 204 -11.59 -13.19 26.24
CA GLU A 204 -11.60 -14.61 26.60
C GLU A 204 -12.95 -15.20 26.21
N ILE A 205 -12.95 -16.23 25.40
CA ILE A 205 -14.16 -16.93 24.97
C ILE A 205 -14.40 -18.11 25.88
N GLY A 206 -15.55 -18.12 26.55
CA GLY A 206 -15.99 -19.24 27.36
C GLY A 206 -16.56 -20.39 26.54
N GLY A 207 -17.41 -21.21 27.15
CA GLY A 207 -18.04 -22.35 26.48
C GLY A 207 -19.08 -21.99 25.41
N THR A 208 -19.42 -20.71 25.24
CA THR A 208 -20.31 -20.20 24.18
C THR A 208 -19.55 -19.29 23.22
N PRO A 209 -19.61 -19.55 21.89
CA PRO A 209 -18.79 -18.88 20.90
C PRO A 209 -19.30 -17.49 20.55
N TYR A 210 -19.15 -16.52 21.45
CA TYR A 210 -19.47 -15.12 21.15
C TYR A 210 -18.56 -14.15 21.91
N ILE A 211 -18.35 -12.99 21.31
CA ILE A 211 -17.76 -11.79 21.92
C ILE A 211 -18.88 -10.88 22.39
N GLN A 212 -18.78 -10.34 23.61
CA GLN A 212 -19.63 -9.27 24.05
C GLN A 212 -18.91 -7.92 23.89
N TYR A 213 -19.47 -7.02 23.11
CA TYR A 213 -18.93 -5.68 22.91
C TYR A 213 -20.05 -4.64 22.79
N LYS A 214 -19.97 -3.55 23.59
CA LYS A 214 -20.98 -2.46 23.64
C LYS A 214 -22.41 -3.00 23.77
N SER A 215 -22.65 -3.90 24.73
CA SER A 215 -23.95 -4.53 24.99
C SER A 215 -24.49 -5.44 23.88
N CYS A 216 -23.75 -5.66 22.80
CA CYS A 216 -24.09 -6.58 21.72
C CYS A 216 -23.26 -7.86 21.80
N LYS A 217 -23.84 -8.98 21.33
CA LYS A 217 -23.16 -10.26 21.19
C LYS A 217 -22.86 -10.54 19.73
N TYR A 218 -21.62 -10.90 19.44
CA TYR A 218 -21.13 -11.22 18.10
C TYR A 218 -20.64 -12.67 18.08
N SER A 219 -21.17 -13.48 17.18
CA SER A 219 -20.76 -14.88 17.05
C SER A 219 -19.34 -14.99 16.50
N VAL A 220 -18.59 -15.96 17.01
CA VAL A 220 -17.25 -16.33 16.53
C VAL A 220 -17.22 -17.82 16.17
N PRO A 221 -16.22 -18.30 15.42
CA PRO A 221 -16.04 -19.73 15.17
C PRO A 221 -15.98 -20.54 16.46
N ARG A 222 -16.55 -21.75 16.46
CA ARG A 222 -16.59 -22.62 17.66
C ARG A 222 -15.20 -22.99 18.16
N ASP A 223 -14.24 -23.05 17.27
CA ASP A 223 -12.82 -23.35 17.59
C ASP A 223 -12.17 -22.27 18.46
N CYS A 224 -12.83 -21.11 18.61
CA CYS A 224 -12.39 -20.03 19.50
C CYS A 224 -12.80 -20.27 20.98
N CYS A 225 -13.66 -21.27 21.29
CA CYS A 225 -14.06 -21.55 22.66
C CYS A 225 -12.85 -21.95 23.53
N PHE A 226 -12.83 -21.38 24.74
CA PHE A 226 -11.74 -21.56 25.73
C PHE A 226 -10.36 -20.99 25.30
N HIS A 227 -10.36 -20.08 24.29
CA HIS A 227 -9.15 -19.39 23.85
C HIS A 227 -9.28 -17.87 24.06
N THR A 228 -8.14 -17.23 24.22
CA THR A 228 -8.05 -15.76 24.14
C THR A 228 -7.96 -15.36 22.67
N ILE A 229 -8.87 -14.54 22.24
CA ILE A 229 -8.87 -13.97 20.89
C ILE A 229 -8.73 -12.44 20.97
N TYR A 230 -8.42 -11.83 19.85
CA TYR A 230 -8.31 -10.40 19.72
C TYR A 230 -9.28 -9.88 18.67
N PHE A 231 -9.87 -8.71 18.89
CA PHE A 231 -10.72 -8.12 17.88
C PHE A 231 -10.47 -6.62 17.74
N LYS A 232 -10.79 -6.10 16.58
CA LYS A 232 -10.81 -4.66 16.28
C LYS A 232 -12.21 -4.22 15.92
N PRO A 233 -12.79 -3.24 16.63
CA PRO A 233 -14.01 -2.60 16.19
C PRO A 233 -13.69 -1.59 15.07
N ILE A 234 -14.18 -1.85 13.86
CA ILE A 234 -14.01 -0.95 12.71
C ILE A 234 -15.39 -0.63 12.14
N ARG A 235 -15.82 0.61 12.31
CA ARG A 235 -17.17 1.07 11.94
C ARG A 235 -18.25 0.15 12.52
N ASN A 236 -18.96 -0.61 11.68
CA ASN A 236 -20.05 -1.50 12.07
C ASN A 236 -19.64 -2.97 12.14
N LYS A 237 -18.35 -3.27 12.09
CA LYS A 237 -17.82 -4.64 12.07
C LYS A 237 -16.87 -4.87 13.24
N LEU A 238 -16.82 -6.12 13.72
CA LEU A 238 -15.74 -6.60 14.57
C LEU A 238 -14.87 -7.55 13.75
N ILE A 239 -13.61 -7.17 13.54
CA ILE A 239 -12.63 -8.04 12.90
C ILE A 239 -11.95 -8.86 13.98
N VAL A 240 -12.02 -10.19 13.88
CA VAL A 240 -11.57 -11.13 14.90
C VAL A 240 -10.28 -11.82 14.45
N TYR A 241 -9.37 -11.99 15.40
CA TYR A 241 -8.04 -12.57 15.21
C TYR A 241 -7.75 -13.60 16.32
N ASP A 242 -6.95 -14.60 16.01
CA ASP A 242 -6.41 -15.56 16.99
C ASP A 242 -5.34 -14.92 17.90
N GLU A 243 -4.78 -15.70 18.80
CA GLU A 243 -3.70 -15.31 19.71
C GLU A 243 -2.44 -14.82 18.97
N ASN A 244 -2.19 -15.33 17.76
CA ASN A 244 -1.06 -14.96 16.91
C ASN A 244 -1.35 -13.78 15.99
N ARG A 245 -2.50 -13.10 16.15
CA ARG A 245 -2.98 -11.99 15.32
C ARG A 245 -3.30 -12.39 13.87
N LYS A 246 -3.58 -13.65 13.63
CA LYS A 246 -4.06 -14.13 12.34
C LYS A 246 -5.58 -13.91 12.26
N TYR A 247 -6.05 -13.42 11.13
CA TYR A 247 -7.48 -13.19 10.88
C TYR A 247 -8.30 -14.48 10.99
N LEU A 248 -9.43 -14.41 11.68
CA LEU A 248 -10.39 -15.50 11.84
C LEU A 248 -11.71 -15.23 11.13
N CYS A 249 -12.37 -14.11 11.47
CA CYS A 249 -13.67 -13.73 10.89
C CYS A 249 -14.00 -12.25 11.10
N THR A 250 -15.14 -11.83 10.51
CA THR A 250 -15.70 -10.47 10.61
C THR A 250 -17.18 -10.54 10.91
#